data_59a62aac993aef1d091909a96432105b
#
_entry.id   59a62aac993aef1d091909a96432105b
#
_cell.length_a   1.000
_cell.length_b   1.000
_cell.length_c   1.000
_cell.angle_alpha   90.00
_cell.angle_beta   90.00
_cell.angle_gamma   90.00
#
_symmetry.space_group_name_H-M   'P 1'
#
loop_
_entity.id
_entity.type
_entity.pdbx_description
1 polymer ?
#
loop_
_entity_poly.entity_id
_entity_poly.type
_entity_poly.pdbx_seq_one_letter_code
_entity_poly.pdbx_strand_id
1 'polypeptide(L)'
;MLQLKGVRKRFGELEVLRGVDLDVARGEVVCILGPSGSGKSTLLRCVNLLEPPEQGEIFLEGQDICKGPGSGTGESSWNLDFVRQRVGMVFQQFNLFPHKTVLENVTMAPEKVLGNSKQAAKEKGTALLERVGLADKLGQYPERLSGGQQQRVAIARALAMEPHVMLFDEVTSALDPELVKEVLDTMRELASEGMTMLVVTHEMGFAKEVGDQVVFMDGGVIVERGKPVDVLDNPREERTKKFLGLVLER
;
A
#
# COMPACT_ATOMS: atom_id res chain seq x y z
N MET A 1 -14.06 -4.49 -5.12
CA MET A 1 -12.94 -3.70 -5.66
C MET A 1 -11.70 -4.58 -5.84
N LEU A 2 -11.17 -5.17 -4.76
CA LEU A 2 -10.07 -6.11 -4.74
C LEU A 2 -10.50 -7.38 -4.01
N GLN A 3 -10.21 -8.57 -4.56
CA GLN A 3 -10.47 -9.86 -3.92
C GLN A 3 -9.24 -10.76 -4.04
N LEU A 4 -8.84 -11.36 -2.95
CA LEU A 4 -7.81 -12.38 -2.87
C LEU A 4 -8.47 -13.70 -2.49
N LYS A 5 -8.17 -14.78 -3.22
CA LYS A 5 -8.73 -16.11 -2.99
C LYS A 5 -7.64 -17.15 -2.91
N GLY A 6 -7.44 -17.71 -1.72
CA GLY A 6 -6.49 -18.76 -1.47
C GLY A 6 -5.04 -18.41 -1.85
N VAL A 7 -4.63 -17.16 -1.70
CA VAL A 7 -3.32 -16.66 -2.15
C VAL A 7 -2.19 -17.34 -1.39
N ARG A 8 -1.27 -18.01 -2.11
CA ARG A 8 -0.08 -18.67 -1.57
C ARG A 8 1.18 -18.14 -2.21
N LYS A 9 2.24 -18.02 -1.40
CA LYS A 9 3.55 -17.59 -1.86
C LYS A 9 4.65 -18.29 -1.09
N ARG A 10 5.66 -18.76 -1.82
CA ARG A 10 6.88 -19.37 -1.26
C ARG A 10 8.11 -18.61 -1.73
N PHE A 11 9.16 -18.70 -0.94
CA PHE A 11 10.53 -18.31 -1.30
C PHE A 11 11.44 -19.50 -0.98
N GLY A 12 11.81 -20.25 -2.01
CA GLY A 12 12.46 -21.54 -1.84
C GLY A 12 11.57 -22.49 -1.05
N GLU A 13 12.08 -23.05 0.06
CA GLU A 13 11.32 -23.96 0.93
C GLU A 13 10.38 -23.26 1.90
N LEU A 14 10.49 -21.93 2.08
CA LEU A 14 9.69 -21.19 3.04
C LEU A 14 8.36 -20.77 2.42
N GLU A 15 7.24 -21.31 2.92
CA GLU A 15 5.89 -20.85 2.58
C GLU A 15 5.52 -19.65 3.46
N VAL A 16 5.47 -18.46 2.84
CA VAL A 16 5.23 -17.18 3.51
C VAL A 16 3.74 -16.83 3.55
N LEU A 17 2.99 -17.12 2.48
CA LEU A 17 1.53 -17.00 2.46
C LEU A 17 0.92 -18.38 2.26
N ARG A 18 -0.07 -18.72 3.11
CA ARG A 18 -0.60 -20.08 3.24
C ARG A 18 -2.09 -20.16 2.92
N GLY A 19 -2.53 -19.48 1.86
CA GLY A 19 -3.94 -19.46 1.46
C GLY A 19 -4.70 -18.32 2.12
N VAL A 20 -4.36 -17.08 1.70
CA VAL A 20 -4.98 -15.86 2.24
C VAL A 20 -6.21 -15.50 1.41
N ASP A 21 -7.35 -15.30 2.10
CA ASP A 21 -8.61 -14.84 1.54
C ASP A 21 -8.94 -13.44 2.11
N LEU A 22 -9.09 -12.44 1.23
CA LEU A 22 -9.40 -11.07 1.63
C LEU A 22 -10.25 -10.38 0.56
N ASP A 23 -11.33 -9.76 0.98
CA ASP A 23 -12.16 -8.90 0.14
C ASP A 23 -12.00 -7.45 0.61
N VAL A 24 -11.88 -6.53 -0.37
CA VAL A 24 -11.80 -5.09 -0.13
C VAL A 24 -12.82 -4.39 -1.03
N ALA A 25 -13.75 -3.67 -0.43
CA ALA A 25 -14.73 -2.87 -1.16
C ALA A 25 -14.09 -1.58 -1.74
N ARG A 26 -14.80 -0.92 -2.63
CA ARG A 26 -14.37 0.40 -3.13
C ARG A 26 -14.48 1.43 -2.00
N GLY A 27 -13.43 2.24 -1.82
CA GLY A 27 -13.36 3.25 -0.77
C GLY A 27 -13.09 2.68 0.63
N GLU A 28 -12.91 1.36 0.77
CA GLU A 28 -12.62 0.73 2.05
C GLU A 28 -11.14 0.84 2.42
N VAL A 29 -10.88 1.14 3.68
CA VAL A 29 -9.54 1.14 4.28
C VAL A 29 -9.35 -0.12 5.11
N VAL A 30 -8.50 -1.03 4.65
CA VAL A 30 -8.14 -2.27 5.36
C VAL A 30 -6.76 -2.12 6.00
N CYS A 31 -6.69 -2.14 7.32
CA CYS A 31 -5.44 -2.12 8.07
C CYS A 31 -4.97 -3.54 8.38
N ILE A 32 -3.73 -3.86 8.00
CA ILE A 32 -3.12 -5.19 8.18
C ILE A 32 -2.08 -5.10 9.27
N LEU A 33 -2.30 -5.85 10.34
CA LEU A 33 -1.45 -5.90 11.54
C LEU A 33 -0.83 -7.29 11.70
N GLY A 34 0.21 -7.39 12.50
CA GLY A 34 0.83 -8.67 12.87
C GLY A 34 2.33 -8.57 13.06
N PRO A 35 2.97 -9.61 13.63
CA PRO A 35 4.40 -9.62 13.90
C PRO A 35 5.24 -9.54 12.61
N SER A 36 6.51 -9.17 12.76
CA SER A 36 7.47 -9.23 11.65
C SER A 36 7.56 -10.65 11.13
N GLY A 37 7.64 -10.80 9.79
CA GLY A 37 7.69 -12.11 9.15
C GLY A 37 6.34 -12.82 9.01
N SER A 38 5.20 -12.20 9.39
CA SER A 38 3.87 -12.82 9.21
C SER A 38 3.34 -12.82 7.76
N GLY A 39 4.05 -12.19 6.81
CA GLY A 39 3.69 -12.18 5.39
C GLY A 39 2.98 -10.91 4.90
N LYS A 40 2.79 -9.87 5.73
CA LYS A 40 2.05 -8.64 5.39
C LYS A 40 2.57 -7.94 4.13
N SER A 41 3.87 -7.60 4.10
CA SER A 41 4.50 -6.96 2.94
C SER A 41 4.49 -7.85 1.70
N THR A 42 4.62 -9.17 1.89
CA THR A 42 4.51 -10.15 0.80
C THR A 42 3.10 -10.15 0.22
N LEU A 43 2.07 -10.05 1.07
CA LEU A 43 0.68 -9.95 0.61
C LEU A 43 0.45 -8.70 -0.25
N LEU A 44 0.92 -7.53 0.21
CA LEU A 44 0.83 -6.30 -0.60
C LEU A 44 1.58 -6.43 -1.94
N ARG A 45 2.77 -7.05 -1.94
CA ARG A 45 3.56 -7.28 -3.16
C ARG A 45 2.91 -8.30 -4.10
N CYS A 46 2.10 -9.21 -3.60
CA CYS A 46 1.28 -10.08 -4.45
C CYS A 46 0.16 -9.26 -5.14
N VAL A 47 -0.45 -8.30 -4.45
CA VAL A 47 -1.54 -7.48 -5.02
C VAL A 47 -1.07 -6.62 -6.20
N ASN A 48 0.15 -6.07 -6.17
CA ASN A 48 0.69 -5.28 -7.28
C ASN A 48 1.59 -6.08 -8.23
N LEU A 49 1.63 -7.41 -8.05
CA LEU A 49 2.44 -8.35 -8.84
C LEU A 49 3.95 -8.01 -8.88
N LEU A 50 4.49 -7.36 -7.84
CA LEU A 50 5.94 -7.32 -7.62
C LEU A 50 6.46 -8.70 -7.20
N GLU A 51 5.66 -9.44 -6.45
CA GLU A 51 5.87 -10.84 -6.08
C GLU A 51 4.62 -11.64 -6.50
N PRO A 52 4.55 -12.16 -7.74
CA PRO A 52 3.39 -12.92 -8.18
C PRO A 52 3.12 -14.10 -7.26
N PRO A 53 1.85 -14.38 -6.89
CA PRO A 53 1.49 -15.54 -6.11
C PRO A 53 1.77 -16.82 -6.91
N GLU A 54 2.06 -17.92 -6.22
CA GLU A 54 2.25 -19.23 -6.86
C GLU A 54 0.92 -19.97 -7.03
N GLN A 55 -0.02 -19.72 -6.11
CA GLN A 55 -1.36 -20.29 -6.15
C GLN A 55 -2.37 -19.28 -5.65
N GLY A 56 -3.63 -19.49 -5.99
CA GLY A 56 -4.72 -18.60 -5.68
C GLY A 56 -5.03 -17.63 -6.82
N GLU A 57 -5.97 -16.76 -6.56
CA GLU A 57 -6.47 -15.79 -7.53
C GLU A 57 -6.54 -14.40 -6.88
N ILE A 58 -6.23 -13.37 -7.67
CA ILE A 58 -6.39 -11.98 -7.25
C ILE A 58 -7.23 -11.27 -8.30
N PHE A 59 -8.37 -10.74 -7.89
CA PHE A 59 -9.25 -9.98 -8.76
C PHE A 59 -9.15 -8.48 -8.42
N LEU A 60 -8.86 -7.69 -9.43
CA LEU A 60 -8.93 -6.24 -9.37
C LEU A 60 -10.07 -5.78 -10.27
N GLU A 61 -11.10 -5.13 -9.70
CA GLU A 61 -12.30 -4.68 -10.42
C GLU A 61 -13.01 -5.82 -11.19
N GLY A 62 -13.00 -7.02 -10.62
CA GLY A 62 -13.60 -8.21 -11.23
C GLY A 62 -12.73 -8.93 -12.26
N GLN A 63 -11.57 -8.38 -12.61
CA GLN A 63 -10.61 -8.98 -13.51
C GLN A 63 -9.56 -9.78 -12.74
N ASP A 64 -9.37 -11.06 -13.07
CA ASP A 64 -8.29 -11.87 -12.51
C ASP A 64 -6.94 -11.38 -13.04
N ILE A 65 -6.16 -10.75 -12.17
CA ILE A 65 -4.84 -10.21 -12.51
C ILE A 65 -3.74 -11.27 -12.49
N CYS A 66 -4.04 -12.47 -11.96
CA CYS A 66 -3.12 -13.60 -11.95
C CYS A 66 -3.16 -14.40 -13.26
N LYS A 67 -4.26 -14.34 -13.99
CA LYS A 67 -4.43 -14.94 -15.32
C LYS A 67 -4.46 -13.82 -16.35
N GLY A 68 -3.42 -13.71 -17.18
CA GLY A 68 -3.39 -12.72 -18.25
C GLY A 68 -4.60 -12.84 -19.18
N PRO A 69 -5.00 -11.77 -19.91
CA PRO A 69 -6.04 -11.83 -20.91
C PRO A 69 -5.61 -12.80 -22.02
N GLY A 70 -6.26 -13.97 -22.09
CA GLY A 70 -5.97 -14.98 -23.13
C GLY A 70 -5.46 -16.33 -22.61
N SER A 71 -5.65 -16.67 -21.34
CA SER A 71 -5.19 -17.94 -20.75
C SER A 71 -5.87 -19.22 -21.31
N GLY A 72 -6.16 -19.22 -22.61
CA GLY A 72 -6.55 -20.43 -23.38
C GLY A 72 -5.37 -21.19 -23.97
N THR A 73 -4.18 -20.63 -24.05
CA THR A 73 -2.98 -21.26 -24.65
C THR A 73 -1.71 -20.76 -23.97
N GLY A 74 -1.28 -21.41 -22.92
CA GLY A 74 0.12 -21.64 -22.53
C GLY A 74 1.08 -20.47 -22.19
N GLU A 75 0.77 -19.22 -22.45
CA GLU A 75 1.61 -18.08 -22.08
C GLU A 75 0.84 -17.13 -21.16
N SER A 76 1.18 -17.16 -19.89
CA SER A 76 0.70 -16.23 -18.87
C SER A 76 1.39 -14.87 -19.06
N SER A 77 0.95 -14.08 -20.00
CA SER A 77 1.39 -12.68 -20.09
C SER A 77 0.59 -11.87 -19.07
N TRP A 78 1.13 -11.74 -17.88
CA TRP A 78 0.66 -10.81 -16.87
C TRP A 78 0.57 -9.41 -17.46
N ASN A 79 -0.59 -8.79 -17.44
CA ASN A 79 -0.68 -7.38 -17.81
C ASN A 79 -0.21 -6.52 -16.63
N LEU A 80 1.12 -6.55 -16.40
CA LEU A 80 1.75 -5.81 -15.30
C LEU A 80 1.48 -4.30 -15.41
N ASP A 81 1.41 -3.77 -16.63
CA ASP A 81 1.15 -2.36 -16.85
C ASP A 81 -0.27 -1.99 -16.40
N PHE A 82 -1.26 -2.82 -16.72
CA PHE A 82 -2.64 -2.66 -16.27
C PHE A 82 -2.72 -2.59 -14.74
N VAL A 83 -2.07 -3.54 -14.06
CA VAL A 83 -2.08 -3.61 -12.60
C VAL A 83 -1.35 -2.44 -11.98
N ARG A 84 -0.12 -2.14 -12.44
CA ARG A 84 0.73 -1.10 -11.86
C ARG A 84 0.25 0.32 -12.12
N GLN A 85 -0.58 0.54 -13.13
CA GLN A 85 -1.27 1.82 -13.33
C GLN A 85 -2.42 2.01 -12.32
N ARG A 86 -3.12 0.92 -11.92
CA ARG A 86 -4.30 0.97 -11.04
C ARG A 86 -4.01 0.74 -9.57
N VAL A 87 -2.86 0.14 -9.26
CA VAL A 87 -2.44 -0.17 -7.90
C VAL A 87 -1.18 0.62 -7.57
N GLY A 88 -1.34 1.71 -6.86
CA GLY A 88 -0.23 2.50 -6.32
C GLY A 88 0.38 1.80 -5.10
N MET A 89 1.68 1.89 -4.94
CA MET A 89 2.36 1.36 -3.75
C MET A 89 3.37 2.35 -3.19
N VAL A 90 3.30 2.53 -1.87
CA VAL A 90 4.23 3.32 -1.09
C VAL A 90 4.95 2.38 -0.12
N PHE A 91 6.28 2.43 -0.12
CA PHE A 91 7.13 1.52 0.62
C PHE A 91 7.62 2.15 1.93
N GLN A 92 8.09 1.33 2.85
CA GLN A 92 8.79 1.74 4.07
C GLN A 92 10.02 2.60 3.75
N GLN A 93 10.82 2.20 2.76
CA GLN A 93 11.86 3.03 2.18
C GLN A 93 11.21 3.88 1.09
N PHE A 94 11.50 5.17 1.06
CA PHE A 94 10.85 6.15 0.18
C PHE A 94 11.03 5.84 -1.31
N ASN A 95 12.14 5.18 -1.68
CA ASN A 95 12.48 4.74 -3.04
C ASN A 95 12.37 5.87 -4.09
N LEU A 96 12.71 7.09 -3.69
CA LEU A 96 12.78 8.22 -4.61
C LEU A 96 14.01 8.09 -5.51
N PHE A 97 13.90 8.59 -6.73
CA PHE A 97 15.04 8.70 -7.64
C PHE A 97 15.96 9.83 -7.16
N PRO A 98 17.18 9.52 -6.64
CA PRO A 98 18.03 10.52 -5.98
C PRO A 98 18.54 11.59 -6.94
N HIS A 99 18.67 11.26 -8.22
CA HIS A 99 19.14 12.13 -9.30
C HIS A 99 18.02 12.94 -9.97
N LYS A 100 16.80 12.87 -9.43
CA LYS A 100 15.62 13.59 -9.89
C LYS A 100 15.14 14.55 -8.83
N THR A 101 14.64 15.72 -9.26
CA THR A 101 13.97 16.64 -8.35
C THR A 101 12.68 16.06 -7.80
N VAL A 102 12.12 16.67 -6.77
CA VAL A 102 10.81 16.31 -6.20
C VAL A 102 9.73 16.27 -7.28
N LEU A 103 9.63 17.33 -8.09
CA LEU A 103 8.66 17.40 -9.18
C LEU A 103 8.91 16.32 -10.22
N GLU A 104 10.14 16.09 -10.65
CA GLU A 104 10.47 15.04 -11.62
C GLU A 104 10.16 13.63 -11.10
N ASN A 105 10.31 13.37 -9.79
CA ASN A 105 9.91 12.10 -9.19
C ASN A 105 8.42 11.84 -9.35
N VAL A 106 7.59 12.87 -9.30
CA VAL A 106 6.13 12.76 -9.39
C VAL A 106 5.66 12.72 -10.84
N THR A 107 6.30 13.48 -11.74
CA THR A 107 5.82 13.66 -13.13
C THR A 107 6.31 12.59 -14.10
N MET A 108 7.42 11.92 -13.80
CA MET A 108 8.08 11.00 -14.74
C MET A 108 7.18 9.83 -15.18
N ALA A 109 6.45 9.23 -14.27
CA ALA A 109 5.60 8.08 -14.60
C ALA A 109 4.36 8.50 -15.42
N PRO A 110 3.60 9.56 -15.06
CA PRO A 110 2.55 10.09 -15.92
C PRO A 110 2.99 10.45 -17.34
N GLU A 111 4.17 11.03 -17.51
CA GLU A 111 4.71 11.36 -18.83
C GLU A 111 5.03 10.10 -19.65
N LYS A 112 5.70 9.12 -19.05
CA LYS A 112 6.24 7.97 -19.77
C LYS A 112 5.24 6.83 -19.95
N VAL A 113 4.34 6.64 -18.97
CA VAL A 113 3.44 5.48 -18.91
C VAL A 113 2.03 5.87 -19.38
N LEU A 114 1.51 7.01 -18.89
CA LEU A 114 0.17 7.48 -19.28
C LEU A 114 0.19 8.32 -20.58
N GLY A 115 1.37 8.70 -21.09
CA GLY A 115 1.50 9.50 -22.30
C GLY A 115 1.09 10.97 -22.11
N ASN A 116 1.01 11.45 -20.88
CA ASN A 116 0.66 12.83 -20.59
C ASN A 116 1.72 13.79 -21.17
N SER A 117 1.27 14.95 -21.68
CA SER A 117 2.21 15.99 -22.05
C SER A 117 3.02 16.46 -20.85
N LYS A 118 4.26 16.92 -21.05
CA LYS A 118 5.10 17.46 -19.99
C LYS A 118 4.40 18.56 -19.19
N GLN A 119 3.63 19.40 -19.86
CA GLN A 119 2.89 20.49 -19.22
C GLN A 119 1.77 19.94 -18.32
N ALA A 120 0.95 19.01 -18.82
CA ALA A 120 -0.12 18.39 -18.03
C ALA A 120 0.43 17.61 -16.81
N ALA A 121 1.51 16.83 -17.01
CA ALA A 121 2.17 16.11 -15.94
C ALA A 121 2.74 17.06 -14.88
N LYS A 122 3.33 18.19 -15.30
CA LYS A 122 3.87 19.23 -14.40
C LYS A 122 2.74 19.89 -13.59
N GLU A 123 1.66 20.29 -14.22
CA GLU A 123 0.50 20.91 -13.54
C GLU A 123 -0.08 19.95 -12.49
N LYS A 124 -0.34 18.71 -12.87
CA LYS A 124 -0.84 17.68 -11.97
C LYS A 124 0.15 17.37 -10.84
N GLY A 125 1.43 17.19 -11.17
CA GLY A 125 2.47 16.91 -10.16
C GLY A 125 2.62 18.05 -9.17
N THR A 126 2.56 19.32 -9.63
CA THR A 126 2.59 20.49 -8.76
C THR A 126 1.40 20.49 -7.82
N ALA A 127 0.17 20.31 -8.31
CA ALA A 127 -1.03 20.25 -7.48
C ALA A 127 -0.98 19.12 -6.42
N LEU A 128 -0.46 17.95 -6.78
CA LEU A 128 -0.28 16.85 -5.83
C LEU A 128 0.76 17.18 -4.76
N LEU A 129 1.85 17.84 -5.12
CA LEU A 129 2.89 18.24 -4.17
C LEU A 129 2.42 19.39 -3.26
N GLU A 130 1.61 20.31 -3.77
CA GLU A 130 0.93 21.33 -2.96
C GLU A 130 -0.01 20.67 -1.93
N ARG A 131 -0.80 19.71 -2.37
CA ARG A 131 -1.72 18.96 -1.53
C ARG A 131 -1.02 18.24 -0.36
N VAL A 132 0.16 17.67 -0.59
CA VAL A 132 0.95 17.04 0.49
C VAL A 132 1.87 18.04 1.22
N GLY A 133 1.66 19.36 1.07
CA GLY A 133 2.37 20.42 1.78
C GLY A 133 3.82 20.61 1.35
N LEU A 134 4.14 20.39 0.06
CA LEU A 134 5.50 20.46 -0.49
C LEU A 134 5.64 21.43 -1.68
N ALA A 135 4.77 22.43 -1.76
CA ALA A 135 4.76 23.42 -2.84
C ALA A 135 6.11 24.17 -2.99
N ASP A 136 6.80 24.41 -1.89
CA ASP A 136 8.09 25.10 -1.85
C ASP A 136 9.30 24.20 -2.15
N LYS A 137 9.08 22.89 -2.37
CA LYS A 137 10.14 21.88 -2.52
C LYS A 137 10.30 21.34 -3.95
N LEU A 138 9.52 21.79 -4.92
CA LEU A 138 9.43 21.25 -6.29
C LEU A 138 10.79 21.02 -6.97
N GLY A 139 11.71 21.98 -6.82
CA GLY A 139 13.05 21.94 -7.43
C GLY A 139 14.12 21.28 -6.56
N GLN A 140 13.80 20.83 -5.36
CA GLN A 140 14.77 20.18 -4.47
C GLN A 140 15.01 18.72 -4.87
N TYR A 141 16.14 18.18 -4.43
CA TYR A 141 16.46 16.76 -4.56
C TYR A 141 16.13 16.01 -3.26
N PRO A 142 15.84 14.69 -3.32
CA PRO A 142 15.46 13.90 -2.14
C PRO A 142 16.40 14.02 -0.95
N GLU A 143 17.70 14.13 -1.16
CA GLU A 143 18.72 14.26 -0.11
C GLU A 143 18.56 15.50 0.78
N ARG A 144 17.82 16.52 0.30
CA ARG A 144 17.55 17.77 1.03
C ARG A 144 16.23 17.77 1.78
N LEU A 145 15.53 16.64 1.78
CA LEU A 145 14.23 16.49 2.41
C LEU A 145 14.34 15.67 3.69
N SER A 146 13.51 16.00 4.69
CA SER A 146 13.31 15.12 5.85
C SER A 146 12.66 13.79 5.42
N GLY A 147 12.76 12.75 6.25
CA GLY A 147 12.12 11.47 5.98
C GLY A 147 10.61 11.58 5.71
N GLY A 148 9.90 12.36 6.54
CA GLY A 148 8.46 12.60 6.33
C GLY A 148 8.14 13.33 5.03
N GLN A 149 8.98 14.29 4.63
CA GLN A 149 8.87 14.97 3.33
C GLN A 149 9.10 13.98 2.18
N GLN A 150 10.14 13.14 2.25
CA GLN A 150 10.40 12.11 1.24
C GLN A 150 9.24 11.14 1.12
N GLN A 151 8.63 10.74 2.23
CA GLN A 151 7.47 9.85 2.23
C GLN A 151 6.25 10.51 1.58
N ARG A 152 5.99 11.78 1.85
CA ARG A 152 4.91 12.53 1.20
C ARG A 152 5.15 12.72 -0.30
N VAL A 153 6.41 12.88 -0.75
CA VAL A 153 6.74 12.83 -2.19
C VAL A 153 6.44 11.44 -2.78
N ALA A 154 6.77 10.35 -2.07
CA ALA A 154 6.46 9.00 -2.53
C ALA A 154 4.95 8.75 -2.64
N ILE A 155 4.14 9.28 -1.72
CA ILE A 155 2.67 9.26 -1.79
C ILE A 155 2.20 10.06 -3.02
N ALA A 156 2.66 11.31 -3.21
CA ALA A 156 2.30 12.14 -4.36
C ALA A 156 2.68 11.46 -5.69
N ARG A 157 3.84 10.81 -5.76
CA ARG A 157 4.29 10.04 -6.93
C ARG A 157 3.34 8.88 -7.24
N ALA A 158 2.89 8.14 -6.24
CA ALA A 158 1.94 7.05 -6.44
C ALA A 158 0.58 7.57 -6.91
N LEU A 159 0.08 8.67 -6.31
CA LEU A 159 -1.18 9.32 -6.67
C LEU A 159 -1.17 9.92 -8.09
N ALA A 160 0.00 10.31 -8.60
CA ALA A 160 0.13 10.88 -9.93
C ALA A 160 -0.29 9.92 -11.05
N MET A 161 -0.29 8.62 -10.77
CA MET A 161 -0.77 7.56 -11.68
C MET A 161 -2.30 7.37 -11.64
N GLU A 162 -3.04 8.10 -10.78
CA GLU A 162 -4.49 7.97 -10.57
C GLU A 162 -4.90 6.53 -10.21
N PRO A 163 -4.28 5.93 -9.20
CA PRO A 163 -4.55 4.55 -8.86
C PRO A 163 -5.96 4.38 -8.29
N HIS A 164 -6.53 3.19 -8.49
CA HIS A 164 -7.82 2.81 -7.91
C HIS A 164 -7.68 2.19 -6.51
N VAL A 165 -6.49 1.68 -6.19
CA VAL A 165 -6.11 1.13 -4.89
C VAL A 165 -4.73 1.63 -4.52
N MET A 166 -4.56 2.05 -3.26
CA MET A 166 -3.26 2.41 -2.68
C MET A 166 -2.82 1.37 -1.66
N LEU A 167 -1.59 0.91 -1.81
CA LEU A 167 -0.93 -0.01 -0.88
C LEU A 167 0.13 0.76 -0.09
N PHE A 168 0.07 0.66 1.24
CA PHE A 168 1.03 1.29 2.15
C PHE A 168 1.75 0.21 2.96
N ASP A 169 3.05 0.06 2.75
CA ASP A 169 3.88 -0.96 3.42
C ASP A 169 4.76 -0.31 4.50
N GLU A 170 4.25 -0.26 5.74
CA GLU A 170 4.94 0.27 6.94
C GLU A 170 5.55 1.67 6.74
N VAL A 171 4.82 2.57 6.10
CA VAL A 171 5.32 3.87 5.62
C VAL A 171 5.78 4.84 6.70
N THR A 172 5.49 4.59 7.97
CA THR A 172 5.92 5.39 9.12
C THR A 172 7.10 4.79 9.87
N SER A 173 7.44 3.50 9.64
CA SER A 173 8.41 2.77 10.48
C SER A 173 9.86 3.27 10.39
N ALA A 174 10.20 4.01 9.32
CA ALA A 174 11.53 4.61 9.10
C ALA A 174 11.59 6.10 9.49
N LEU A 175 10.55 6.62 10.18
CA LEU A 175 10.42 8.03 10.50
C LEU A 175 10.57 8.29 11.99
N ASP A 176 11.11 9.47 12.33
CA ASP A 176 11.04 9.99 13.68
C ASP A 176 9.58 10.26 14.08
N PRO A 177 9.21 10.09 15.36
CA PRO A 177 7.83 10.25 15.84
C PRO A 177 7.17 11.60 15.46
N GLU A 178 7.95 12.67 15.41
CA GLU A 178 7.46 14.00 15.03
C GLU A 178 7.00 14.05 13.55
N LEU A 179 7.63 13.25 12.68
CA LEU A 179 7.34 13.21 11.25
C LEU A 179 6.22 12.22 10.88
N VAL A 180 5.94 11.25 11.76
CA VAL A 180 4.87 10.25 11.59
C VAL A 180 3.52 10.92 11.39
N LYS A 181 3.21 11.94 12.22
CA LYS A 181 1.93 12.65 12.18
C LYS A 181 1.63 13.22 10.78
N GLU A 182 2.57 13.89 10.15
CA GLU A 182 2.37 14.53 8.85
C GLU A 182 2.03 13.51 7.73
N VAL A 183 2.63 12.32 7.79
CA VAL A 183 2.35 11.23 6.85
C VAL A 183 0.98 10.63 7.11
N LEU A 184 0.64 10.38 8.39
CA LEU A 184 -0.68 9.85 8.76
C LEU A 184 -1.80 10.85 8.43
N ASP A 185 -1.59 12.16 8.60
CA ASP A 185 -2.56 13.19 8.22
C ASP A 185 -2.84 13.16 6.71
N THR A 186 -1.80 13.00 5.89
CA THR A 186 -1.95 12.81 4.44
C THR A 186 -2.78 11.54 4.12
N MET A 187 -2.54 10.43 4.83
CA MET A 187 -3.30 9.19 4.62
C MET A 187 -4.76 9.31 5.09
N ARG A 188 -5.02 10.07 6.17
CA ARG A 188 -6.40 10.38 6.63
C ARG A 188 -7.18 11.15 5.58
N GLU A 189 -6.54 12.14 4.96
CA GLU A 189 -7.14 12.91 3.88
C GLU A 189 -7.54 12.01 2.71
N LEU A 190 -6.64 11.12 2.27
CA LEU A 190 -6.93 10.15 1.21
C LEU A 190 -8.11 9.23 1.55
N ALA A 191 -8.17 8.74 2.79
CA ALA A 191 -9.28 7.92 3.27
C ALA A 191 -10.60 8.70 3.22
N SER A 192 -10.60 9.95 3.70
CA SER A 192 -11.80 10.80 3.72
C SER A 192 -12.35 11.11 2.33
N GLU A 193 -11.51 11.06 1.30
CA GLU A 193 -11.89 11.21 -0.11
C GLU A 193 -12.38 9.91 -0.76
N GLY A 194 -12.40 8.82 -0.01
CA GLY A 194 -12.89 7.52 -0.49
C GLY A 194 -11.83 6.72 -1.27
N MET A 195 -10.53 6.98 -1.06
CA MET A 195 -9.47 6.13 -1.62
C MET A 195 -9.52 4.73 -1.03
N THR A 196 -9.53 3.70 -1.89
CA THR A 196 -9.40 2.31 -1.44
C THR A 196 -7.97 2.05 -1.01
N MET A 197 -7.77 1.57 0.23
CA MET A 197 -6.43 1.43 0.78
C MET A 197 -6.22 0.08 1.48
N LEU A 198 -5.05 -0.54 1.26
CA LEU A 198 -4.52 -1.59 2.12
C LEU A 198 -3.28 -1.04 2.82
N VAL A 199 -3.32 -1.03 4.15
CA VAL A 199 -2.31 -0.36 4.97
C VAL A 199 -1.68 -1.35 5.94
N VAL A 200 -0.44 -1.75 5.71
CA VAL A 200 0.37 -2.43 6.71
C VAL A 200 0.94 -1.37 7.65
N THR A 201 0.60 -1.45 8.93
CA THR A 201 0.97 -0.44 9.90
C THR A 201 1.16 -1.00 11.30
N HIS A 202 1.90 -0.28 12.13
CA HIS A 202 1.98 -0.46 13.58
C HIS A 202 1.27 0.68 14.34
N GLU A 203 0.68 1.62 13.62
CA GLU A 203 -0.02 2.78 14.17
C GLU A 203 -1.47 2.39 14.55
N MET A 204 -1.66 1.88 15.76
CA MET A 204 -2.97 1.39 16.23
C MET A 204 -4.03 2.51 16.28
N GLY A 205 -3.61 3.73 16.64
CA GLY A 205 -4.48 4.91 16.63
C GLY A 205 -5.04 5.21 15.24
N PHE A 206 -4.17 5.15 14.22
CA PHE A 206 -4.59 5.31 12.82
C PHE A 206 -5.54 4.20 12.38
N ALA A 207 -5.19 2.94 12.65
CA ALA A 207 -6.03 1.80 12.30
C ALA A 207 -7.41 1.86 12.95
N LYS A 208 -7.50 2.40 14.17
CA LYS A 208 -8.76 2.57 14.91
C LYS A 208 -9.61 3.72 14.38
N GLU A 209 -8.96 4.82 13.98
CA GLU A 209 -9.63 6.04 13.54
C GLU A 209 -10.12 5.95 12.09
N VAL A 210 -9.33 5.37 11.20
CA VAL A 210 -9.52 5.45 9.75
C VAL A 210 -9.88 4.10 9.11
N GLY A 211 -9.51 2.98 9.77
CA GLY A 211 -9.76 1.65 9.23
C GLY A 211 -11.25 1.29 9.26
N ASP A 212 -11.77 0.81 8.14
CA ASP A 212 -13.08 0.17 8.08
C ASP A 212 -12.98 -1.29 8.55
N GLN A 213 -11.86 -1.93 8.25
CA GLN A 213 -11.55 -3.29 8.64
C GLN A 213 -10.10 -3.39 9.15
N VAL A 214 -9.90 -4.19 10.19
CA VAL A 214 -8.59 -4.63 10.67
C VAL A 214 -8.43 -6.12 10.41
N VAL A 215 -7.27 -6.48 9.89
CA VAL A 215 -6.86 -7.86 9.60
C VAL A 215 -5.59 -8.15 10.40
N PHE A 216 -5.63 -9.14 11.28
CA PHE A 216 -4.45 -9.62 11.98
C PHE A 216 -3.88 -10.85 11.30
N MET A 217 -2.62 -10.76 10.87
CA MET A 217 -1.88 -11.84 10.22
C MET A 217 -0.81 -12.41 11.13
N ASP A 218 -0.72 -13.74 11.18
CA ASP A 218 0.38 -14.47 11.81
C ASP A 218 0.67 -15.76 11.07
N GLY A 219 1.95 -16.11 10.91
CA GLY A 219 2.39 -17.34 10.26
C GLY A 219 1.86 -17.56 8.82
N GLY A 220 1.63 -16.47 8.08
CA GLY A 220 1.21 -16.53 6.68
C GLY A 220 -0.29 -16.68 6.45
N VAL A 221 -1.11 -16.58 7.49
CA VAL A 221 -2.59 -16.65 7.42
C VAL A 221 -3.24 -15.46 8.10
N ILE A 222 -4.48 -15.17 7.73
CA ILE A 222 -5.33 -14.25 8.49
C ILE A 222 -5.88 -15.02 9.69
N VAL A 223 -5.51 -14.59 10.89
CA VAL A 223 -5.94 -15.21 12.16
C VAL A 223 -7.24 -14.60 12.63
N GLU A 224 -7.36 -13.28 12.51
CA GLU A 224 -8.56 -12.54 12.93
C GLU A 224 -8.80 -11.37 12.00
N ARG A 225 -10.08 -11.07 11.75
CA ARG A 225 -10.50 -9.89 10.99
C ARG A 225 -11.84 -9.37 11.49
N GLY A 226 -12.04 -8.07 11.41
CA GLY A 226 -13.28 -7.44 11.82
C GLY A 226 -13.18 -5.92 11.82
N LYS A 227 -14.18 -5.27 12.42
CA LYS A 227 -14.10 -3.82 12.64
C LYS A 227 -12.96 -3.50 13.61
N PRO A 228 -12.36 -2.30 13.54
CA PRO A 228 -11.28 -1.91 14.43
C PRO A 228 -11.58 -2.15 15.91
N VAL A 229 -12.77 -1.77 16.40
CA VAL A 229 -13.19 -1.98 17.78
C VAL A 229 -13.24 -3.46 18.18
N ASP A 230 -13.62 -4.34 17.26
CA ASP A 230 -13.73 -5.78 17.55
C ASP A 230 -12.35 -6.42 17.66
N VAL A 231 -11.41 -6.05 16.77
CA VAL A 231 -10.09 -6.67 16.71
C VAL A 231 -9.08 -6.00 17.64
N LEU A 232 -9.13 -4.66 17.81
CA LEU A 232 -8.15 -3.92 18.60
C LEU A 232 -8.53 -3.82 20.07
N ASP A 233 -9.83 -3.64 20.40
CA ASP A 233 -10.28 -3.46 21.77
C ASP A 233 -10.84 -4.76 22.39
N ASN A 234 -11.40 -5.64 21.55
CA ASN A 234 -12.06 -6.88 22.01
C ASN A 234 -11.61 -8.10 21.18
N PRO A 235 -10.30 -8.36 21.03
CA PRO A 235 -9.79 -9.46 20.23
C PRO A 235 -10.31 -10.81 20.77
N ARG A 236 -10.68 -11.71 19.86
CA ARG A 236 -11.17 -13.05 20.20
C ARG A 236 -10.05 -14.08 20.23
N GLU A 237 -9.13 -13.97 19.28
CA GLU A 237 -8.04 -14.92 19.11
C GLU A 237 -6.91 -14.67 20.12
N GLU A 238 -6.43 -15.71 20.78
CA GLU A 238 -5.35 -15.60 21.77
C GLU A 238 -4.05 -15.03 21.18
N ARG A 239 -3.78 -15.31 19.90
CA ARG A 239 -2.61 -14.77 19.20
C ARG A 239 -2.72 -13.26 18.99
N THR A 240 -3.92 -12.77 18.67
CA THR A 240 -4.21 -11.32 18.54
C THR A 240 -4.06 -10.63 19.89
N LYS A 241 -4.65 -11.18 20.96
CA LYS A 241 -4.53 -10.65 22.34
C LYS A 241 -3.07 -10.52 22.76
N LYS A 242 -2.29 -11.60 22.57
CA LYS A 242 -0.87 -11.61 22.92
C LYS A 242 -0.08 -10.55 22.15
N PHE A 243 -0.34 -10.38 20.86
CA PHE A 243 0.34 -9.38 20.04
C PHE A 243 -0.01 -7.97 20.48
N LEU A 244 -1.30 -7.68 20.67
CA LEU A 244 -1.76 -6.35 21.08
C LEU A 244 -1.27 -5.98 22.47
N GLY A 245 -1.23 -6.91 23.44
CA GLY A 245 -0.65 -6.69 24.77
C GLY A 245 0.80 -6.22 24.70
N LEU A 246 1.62 -6.83 23.83
CA LEU A 246 3.03 -6.44 23.67
C LEU A 246 3.22 -5.08 22.98
N VAL A 247 2.26 -4.64 22.15
CA VAL A 247 2.35 -3.36 21.41
C VAL A 247 1.77 -2.20 22.20
N LEU A 248 0.71 -2.44 22.97
CA LEU A 248 0.04 -1.40 23.78
C LEU A 248 0.74 -1.10 25.11
N GLU A 249 1.62 -1.99 25.58
CA GLU A 249 2.45 -1.77 26.78
C GLU A 249 3.74 -0.96 26.50
N ARG A 250 3.97 -0.54 25.26
CA ARG A 250 5.07 0.34 24.85
C ARG A 250 4.63 1.79 24.71
#